data_29134d3b5150a7f0840b531b9d4ae15b
#
_entry.id   29134d3b5150a7f0840b531b9d4ae15b
#
_cell.length_a   1.000
_cell.length_b   1.000
_cell.length_c   1.000
_cell.angle_alpha   90.00
_cell.angle_beta   90.00
_cell.angle_gamma   90.00
#
_symmetry.space_group_name_H-M   'P 1'
#
loop_
_entity.id
_entity.type
_entity.pdbx_description
1 polymer ?
#
loop_
_entity_poly.entity_id
_entity_poly.type
_entity_poly.pdbx_seq_one_letter_code
_entity_poly.pdbx_strand_id
1 'polypeptide(L)'
;MHKIIDSGRKRAVKDTATKKETLRFIKWLKKGKNVLYAIDQDYGIKHSKKINFFGIPTYTITTAERLQEITNCNVVFLDSWFEEGVLRINLEEISKNNVIASTEMISQRIESSIRRNPGEYLWHHKRFKSSLGKEFYKDAR
;
A
#
# COMPACT_ATOMS: atom_id res chain seq x y z
N MET A 1 -6.35 4.90 -19.62
CA MET A 1 -6.27 3.96 -18.47
C MET A 1 -6.73 4.59 -17.16
N HIS A 2 -6.26 5.76 -16.72
CA HIS A 2 -6.71 6.40 -15.46
C HIS A 2 -8.23 6.57 -15.33
N LYS A 3 -8.93 7.02 -16.36
CA LYS A 3 -10.39 7.23 -16.33
C LYS A 3 -11.19 5.95 -16.06
N ILE A 4 -10.76 4.82 -16.58
CA ILE A 4 -11.43 3.52 -16.37
C ILE A 4 -11.26 3.05 -14.93
N ILE A 5 -10.03 3.16 -14.38
CA ILE A 5 -9.72 2.81 -12.99
C ILE A 5 -10.50 3.70 -12.02
N ASP A 6 -10.54 5.02 -12.28
CA ASP A 6 -11.28 5.96 -11.43
C ASP A 6 -12.80 5.72 -11.48
N SER A 7 -13.34 5.38 -12.66
CA SER A 7 -14.74 5.01 -12.80
C SER A 7 -15.08 3.72 -12.04
N GLY A 8 -14.20 2.70 -12.08
CA GLY A 8 -14.34 1.48 -11.31
C GLY A 8 -14.32 1.73 -9.80
N ARG A 9 -13.35 2.51 -9.32
CA ARG A 9 -13.24 2.89 -7.91
C ARG A 9 -14.48 3.62 -7.41
N LYS A 10 -14.98 4.61 -8.16
CA LYS A 10 -16.18 5.39 -7.79
C LYS A 10 -17.46 4.56 -7.69
N ARG A 11 -17.51 3.37 -8.32
CA ARG A 11 -18.62 2.42 -8.14
C ARG A 11 -18.50 1.61 -6.85
N ALA A 12 -17.26 1.32 -6.42
CA ALA A 12 -16.98 0.48 -5.26
C ALA A 12 -16.93 1.26 -3.93
N VAL A 13 -16.61 2.55 -3.97
CA VAL A 13 -16.43 3.37 -2.77
C VAL A 13 -17.20 4.69 -2.87
N LYS A 14 -17.57 5.23 -1.71
CA LYS A 14 -18.39 6.46 -1.61
C LYS A 14 -17.68 7.70 -2.18
N ASP A 15 -16.36 7.79 -2.06
CA ASP A 15 -15.56 8.93 -2.52
C ASP A 15 -14.12 8.47 -2.80
N THR A 16 -13.42 9.19 -3.66
CA THR A 16 -12.03 8.91 -4.03
C THR A 16 -11.17 10.16 -3.89
N ALA A 17 -9.89 9.98 -3.55
CA ALA A 17 -8.92 11.05 -3.53
C ALA A 17 -7.61 10.62 -4.21
N THR A 18 -6.94 11.57 -4.79
CA THR A 18 -5.62 11.38 -5.42
C THR A 18 -4.51 11.53 -4.39
N LYS A 19 -3.31 11.06 -4.73
CA LYS A 19 -2.11 11.23 -3.88
C LYS A 19 -1.77 12.68 -3.53
N LYS A 20 -2.29 13.66 -4.28
CA LYS A 20 -2.10 15.09 -4.01
C LYS A 20 -3.08 15.64 -2.99
N GLU A 21 -4.12 14.88 -2.65
CA GLU A 21 -5.21 15.31 -1.76
C GLU A 21 -5.12 14.71 -0.36
N THR A 22 -3.91 14.61 0.19
CA THR A 22 -3.66 14.00 1.53
C THR A 22 -4.50 14.63 2.63
N LEU A 23 -4.80 15.94 2.55
CA LEU A 23 -5.68 16.62 3.52
C LEU A 23 -7.11 16.07 3.49
N ARG A 24 -7.60 15.51 2.38
CA ARG A 24 -8.92 14.83 2.33
C ARG A 24 -8.90 13.54 3.14
N PHE A 25 -7.83 12.75 3.05
CA PHE A 25 -7.66 11.54 3.88
C PHE A 25 -7.71 11.89 5.37
N ILE A 26 -6.95 12.91 5.80
CA ILE A 26 -6.95 13.38 7.19
C ILE A 26 -8.35 13.79 7.63
N LYS A 27 -9.07 14.57 6.82
CA LYS A 27 -10.44 14.99 7.13
C LYS A 27 -11.41 13.81 7.22
N TRP A 28 -11.27 12.79 6.36
CA TRP A 28 -12.11 11.60 6.39
C TRP A 28 -11.84 10.76 7.63
N LEU A 29 -10.57 10.50 7.95
CA LEU A 29 -10.18 9.73 9.14
C LEU A 29 -10.62 10.42 10.43
N LYS A 30 -10.43 11.75 10.57
CA LYS A 30 -10.90 12.52 11.72
C LYS A 30 -12.43 12.54 11.86
N LYS A 31 -13.18 12.25 10.80
CA LYS A 31 -14.64 12.07 10.80
C LYS A 31 -15.06 10.61 11.01
N GLY A 32 -14.16 9.72 11.42
CA GLY A 32 -14.45 8.30 11.65
C GLY A 32 -14.75 7.50 10.38
N LYS A 33 -14.32 7.99 9.19
CA LYS A 33 -14.49 7.24 7.94
C LYS A 33 -13.35 6.26 7.72
N ASN A 34 -13.64 5.12 7.09
CA ASN A 34 -12.62 4.20 6.64
C ASN A 34 -11.99 4.69 5.33
N VAL A 35 -10.67 4.55 5.21
CA VAL A 35 -9.90 4.90 4.01
C VAL A 35 -9.13 3.67 3.55
N LEU A 36 -9.41 3.21 2.33
CA LEU A 36 -8.60 2.19 1.67
C LEU A 36 -7.43 2.85 0.96
N TYR A 37 -6.20 2.45 1.32
CA TYR A 37 -4.98 3.02 0.80
C TYR A 37 -3.99 1.95 0.33
N ALA A 38 -3.71 1.91 -0.98
CA ALA A 38 -2.74 0.98 -1.57
C ALA A 38 -1.33 1.59 -1.51
N ILE A 39 -0.39 0.89 -0.86
CA ILE A 39 0.97 1.37 -0.56
C ILE A 39 2.09 0.46 -1.07
N ASP A 40 1.76 -0.53 -1.86
CA ASP A 40 2.69 -1.53 -2.38
C ASP A 40 3.60 -1.03 -3.51
N GLN A 41 3.39 0.18 -4.01
CA GLN A 41 4.12 0.74 -5.14
C GLN A 41 5.31 1.61 -4.73
N ASP A 42 6.26 1.76 -5.67
CA ASP A 42 7.33 2.74 -5.56
C ASP A 42 6.84 4.13 -6.04
N TYR A 43 6.69 5.04 -5.12
CA TYR A 43 6.27 6.44 -5.38
C TYR A 43 7.45 7.42 -5.49
N GLY A 44 8.69 6.91 -5.49
CA GLY A 44 9.91 7.71 -5.50
C GLY A 44 10.49 7.97 -4.12
N ILE A 45 11.54 8.77 -4.06
CA ILE A 45 12.32 9.02 -2.85
C ILE A 45 11.57 9.95 -1.89
N LYS A 46 10.84 10.92 -2.43
CA LYS A 46 10.16 11.95 -1.63
C LYS A 46 9.08 11.31 -0.74
N HIS A 47 9.10 11.63 0.56
CA HIS A 47 8.19 11.10 1.57
C HIS A 47 8.27 9.57 1.74
N SER A 48 9.42 8.98 1.46
CA SER A 48 9.68 7.55 1.61
C SER A 48 10.83 7.29 2.59
N LYS A 49 10.79 6.14 3.25
CA LYS A 49 11.92 5.54 3.96
C LYS A 49 12.60 4.51 3.06
N LYS A 50 13.90 4.33 3.20
CA LYS A 50 14.64 3.24 2.58
C LYS A 50 14.61 2.05 3.55
N ILE A 51 13.88 1.02 3.20
CA ILE A 51 13.70 -0.20 4.00
C ILE A 51 13.96 -1.44 3.14
N ASN A 52 14.25 -2.56 3.77
CA ASN A 52 14.42 -3.82 3.03
C ASN A 52 13.06 -4.37 2.59
N PHE A 53 12.97 -4.75 1.32
CA PHE A 53 11.84 -5.43 0.71
C PHE A 53 12.38 -6.57 -0.16
N PHE A 54 12.08 -7.82 0.20
CA PHE A 54 12.73 -9.02 -0.35
C PHE A 54 14.28 -8.99 -0.28
N GLY A 55 14.83 -8.43 0.82
CA GLY A 55 16.27 -8.28 1.01
C GLY A 55 16.91 -7.12 0.24
N ILE A 56 16.14 -6.40 -0.59
CA ILE A 56 16.62 -5.27 -1.39
C ILE A 56 16.26 -3.95 -0.71
N PRO A 57 17.22 -3.05 -0.42
CA PRO A 57 16.94 -1.72 0.10
C PRO A 57 16.05 -0.93 -0.87
N THR A 58 14.83 -0.60 -0.47
CA THR A 58 13.78 -0.08 -1.37
C THR A 58 13.08 1.11 -0.76
N TYR A 59 12.78 2.12 -1.56
CA TYR A 59 12.02 3.29 -1.12
C TYR A 59 10.54 2.96 -0.96
N THR A 60 10.04 3.11 0.26
CA THR A 60 8.64 2.83 0.63
C THR A 60 8.01 4.06 1.26
N ILE A 61 6.84 4.43 0.75
CA ILE A 61 6.13 5.64 1.19
C ILE A 61 5.67 5.52 2.64
N THR A 62 5.82 6.60 3.42
CA THR A 62 5.49 6.66 4.86
C THR A 62 4.08 7.19 5.13
N THR A 63 3.23 7.32 4.12
CA THR A 63 1.94 8.00 4.25
C THR A 63 1.00 7.35 5.26
N ALA A 64 0.94 6.01 5.32
CA ALA A 64 0.06 5.30 6.27
C ALA A 64 0.49 5.56 7.73
N GLU A 65 1.78 5.42 8.02
CA GLU A 65 2.37 5.73 9.32
C GLU A 65 2.05 7.18 9.75
N ARG A 66 2.29 8.14 8.85
CA ARG A 66 2.01 9.56 9.12
C ARG A 66 0.52 9.87 9.29
N LEU A 67 -0.36 9.21 8.54
CA LEU A 67 -1.79 9.39 8.71
C LEU A 67 -2.23 8.89 10.10
N GLN A 68 -1.70 7.78 10.57
CA GLN A 68 -1.96 7.29 11.92
C GLN A 68 -1.45 8.28 12.98
N GLU A 69 -0.21 8.76 12.87
CA GLU A 69 0.35 9.75 13.78
C GLU A 69 -0.51 11.02 13.91
N ILE A 70 -1.04 11.53 12.78
CA ILE A 70 -1.83 12.77 12.74
C ILE A 70 -3.28 12.57 13.19
N THR A 71 -3.86 11.39 12.94
CA THR A 71 -5.29 11.16 13.12
C THR A 71 -5.64 10.20 14.24
N ASN A 72 -4.65 9.48 14.78
CA ASN A 72 -4.81 8.40 15.74
C ASN A 72 -5.80 7.31 15.26
N CYS A 73 -5.83 7.06 13.94
CA CYS A 73 -6.67 6.02 13.36
C CYS A 73 -6.07 4.63 13.57
N ASN A 74 -6.91 3.60 13.62
CA ASN A 74 -6.45 2.23 13.55
C ASN A 74 -6.01 1.89 12.12
N VAL A 75 -4.97 1.07 12.01
CA VAL A 75 -4.48 0.56 10.73
C VAL A 75 -4.78 -0.93 10.63
N VAL A 76 -5.55 -1.28 9.62
CA VAL A 76 -5.92 -2.67 9.29
C VAL A 76 -5.28 -3.03 7.96
N PHE A 77 -4.49 -4.11 7.96
CA PHE A 77 -3.95 -4.68 6.73
C PHE A 77 -5.01 -5.55 6.08
N LEU A 78 -5.34 -5.26 4.83
CA LEU A 78 -6.21 -6.07 4.01
C LEU A 78 -5.38 -6.88 3.03
N ASP A 79 -5.51 -8.18 3.10
CA ASP A 79 -4.89 -9.15 2.20
C ASP A 79 -5.97 -9.95 1.48
N SER A 80 -5.77 -10.26 0.21
CA SER A 80 -6.72 -11.07 -0.56
C SER A 80 -6.01 -11.94 -1.57
N TRP A 81 -6.49 -13.17 -1.75
CA TRP A 81 -5.96 -14.14 -2.72
C TRP A 81 -7.06 -15.07 -3.20
N PHE A 82 -6.83 -15.70 -4.35
CA PHE A 82 -7.69 -16.77 -4.83
C PHE A 82 -7.17 -18.13 -4.35
N GLU A 83 -8.07 -18.94 -3.82
CA GLU A 83 -7.83 -20.32 -3.42
C GLU A 83 -8.98 -21.18 -3.92
N GLU A 84 -8.67 -22.15 -4.80
CA GLU A 84 -9.67 -23.04 -5.41
C GLU A 84 -10.85 -22.30 -6.05
N GLY A 85 -10.59 -21.16 -6.72
CA GLY A 85 -11.60 -20.34 -7.37
C GLY A 85 -12.42 -19.43 -6.42
N VAL A 86 -12.14 -19.46 -5.11
CA VAL A 86 -12.79 -18.62 -4.09
C VAL A 86 -11.88 -17.47 -3.71
N LEU A 87 -12.40 -16.23 -3.71
CA LEU A 87 -11.68 -15.08 -3.19
C LEU A 87 -11.66 -15.14 -1.66
N ARG A 88 -10.46 -15.32 -1.10
CA ARG A 88 -10.20 -15.20 0.34
C ARG A 88 -9.83 -13.78 0.68
N ILE A 89 -10.36 -13.27 1.78
CA ILE A 89 -10.04 -11.93 2.30
C ILE A 89 -9.65 -12.08 3.76
N ASN A 90 -8.50 -11.54 4.12
CA ASN A 90 -8.02 -11.46 5.49
C ASN A 90 -7.89 -10.00 5.93
N LEU A 91 -8.34 -9.71 7.14
CA LEU A 91 -8.22 -8.40 7.76
C LEU A 91 -7.43 -8.56 9.07
N GLU A 92 -6.27 -7.94 9.16
CA GLU A 92 -5.40 -7.95 10.34
C GLU A 92 -5.23 -6.52 10.88
N GLU A 93 -5.65 -6.28 12.12
CA GLU A 93 -5.33 -5.03 12.79
C GLU A 93 -3.86 -5.04 13.22
N ILE A 94 -3.07 -4.13 12.63
CA ILE A 94 -1.62 -4.04 12.86
C ILE A 94 -1.22 -2.90 13.80
N SER A 95 -2.16 -2.07 14.22
CA SER A 95 -1.96 -0.95 15.15
C SER A 95 -2.53 -1.20 16.56
N LYS A 96 -2.52 -2.45 17.02
CA LYS A 96 -3.05 -2.81 18.36
C LYS A 96 -2.32 -2.08 19.47
N ASN A 97 -3.07 -1.77 20.55
CA ASN A 97 -2.53 -1.18 21.79
C ASN A 97 -1.81 0.18 21.59
N ASN A 98 -2.32 1.03 20.72
CA ASN A 98 -1.73 2.33 20.39
C ASN A 98 -0.34 2.27 19.75
N VAL A 99 0.07 1.12 19.26
CA VAL A 99 1.31 0.98 18.51
C VAL A 99 1.15 1.61 17.13
N ILE A 100 2.10 2.44 16.73
CA ILE A 100 2.15 2.97 15.37
C ILE A 100 2.51 1.83 14.41
N ALA A 101 1.67 1.61 13.41
CA ALA A 101 1.95 0.68 12.31
C ALA A 101 3.06 1.27 11.43
N SER A 102 4.30 0.95 11.75
CA SER A 102 5.46 1.49 11.03
C SER A 102 5.47 1.07 9.57
N THR A 103 6.13 1.87 8.74
CA THR A 103 6.32 1.55 7.32
C THR A 103 6.98 0.19 7.12
N GLU A 104 7.90 -0.18 8.02
CA GLU A 104 8.58 -1.47 8.05
C GLU A 104 7.61 -2.62 8.34
N MET A 105 6.76 -2.50 9.37
CA MET A 105 5.74 -3.49 9.70
C MET A 105 4.78 -3.72 8.54
N ILE A 106 4.27 -2.66 7.94
CA ILE A 106 3.38 -2.74 6.79
C ILE A 106 4.08 -3.42 5.61
N SER A 107 5.33 -3.06 5.33
CA SER A 107 6.12 -3.67 4.25
C SER A 107 6.34 -5.16 4.45
N GLN A 108 6.61 -5.60 5.68
CA GLN A 108 6.75 -7.03 6.03
C GLN A 108 5.46 -7.80 5.80
N ARG A 109 4.29 -7.20 6.08
CA ARG A 109 2.98 -7.82 5.80
C ARG A 109 2.75 -7.98 4.29
N ILE A 110 3.08 -6.95 3.50
CA ILE A 110 3.02 -7.01 2.04
C ILE A 110 3.95 -8.10 1.50
N GLU A 111 5.18 -8.18 1.97
CA GLU A 111 6.14 -9.20 1.56
C GLU A 111 5.64 -10.61 1.91
N SER A 112 5.08 -10.82 3.10
CA SER A 112 4.51 -12.10 3.52
C SER A 112 3.31 -12.52 2.67
N SER A 113 2.45 -11.56 2.31
CA SER A 113 1.33 -11.78 1.39
C SER A 113 1.82 -12.21 -0.01
N ILE A 114 2.78 -11.49 -0.56
CA ILE A 114 3.37 -11.81 -1.88
C ILE A 114 4.05 -13.19 -1.86
N ARG A 115 4.76 -13.55 -0.79
CA ARG A 115 5.41 -14.87 -0.67
C ARG A 115 4.42 -16.02 -0.69
N ARG A 116 3.20 -15.81 -0.18
CA ARG A 116 2.11 -16.80 -0.20
C ARG A 116 1.61 -17.03 -1.64
N ASN A 117 1.39 -15.96 -2.40
CA ASN A 117 0.85 -16.00 -3.75
C ASN A 117 1.60 -15.05 -4.69
N PRO A 118 2.85 -15.36 -5.08
CA PRO A 118 3.67 -14.44 -5.88
C PRO A 118 3.11 -14.17 -7.28
N GLY A 119 2.31 -15.09 -7.83
CA GLY A 119 1.67 -14.92 -9.14
C GLY A 119 0.55 -13.89 -9.18
N GLU A 120 -0.04 -13.54 -8.03
CA GLU A 120 -1.12 -12.56 -7.94
C GLU A 120 -0.61 -11.13 -7.75
N TYR A 121 0.68 -10.96 -7.44
CA TYR A 121 1.26 -9.63 -7.27
C TYR A 121 1.56 -8.96 -8.61
N LEU A 122 1.19 -7.69 -8.73
CA LEU A 122 1.40 -6.92 -9.95
C LEU A 122 2.85 -6.44 -10.10
N TRP A 123 3.77 -7.31 -10.47
CA TRP A 123 5.19 -7.04 -10.66
C TRP A 123 5.50 -5.91 -11.65
N HIS A 124 4.59 -5.59 -12.57
CA HIS A 124 4.69 -4.48 -13.52
C HIS A 124 4.84 -3.10 -12.89
N HIS A 125 4.55 -2.95 -11.59
CA HIS A 125 4.72 -1.69 -10.86
C HIS A 125 6.17 -1.26 -10.69
N LYS A 126 7.14 -2.08 -11.09
CA LYS A 126 8.58 -1.75 -10.99
C LYS A 126 8.92 -1.26 -9.58
N ARG A 127 8.63 -2.09 -8.57
CA ARG A 127 8.73 -1.78 -7.13
C ARG A 127 10.10 -1.28 -6.69
N PHE A 128 11.16 -1.62 -7.42
CA PHE A 128 12.55 -1.29 -7.10
C PHE A 128 13.13 -0.16 -7.96
N LYS A 129 12.32 0.53 -8.78
CA LYS A 129 12.82 1.48 -9.78
C LYS A 129 13.59 2.66 -9.21
N SER A 130 13.23 3.13 -8.00
CA SER A 130 13.93 4.24 -7.32
C SER A 130 15.20 3.80 -6.60
N SER A 131 15.38 2.50 -6.37
CA SER A 131 16.53 1.92 -5.68
C SER A 131 17.55 1.34 -6.65
N LEU A 132 17.09 0.58 -7.64
CA LEU A 132 17.94 -0.14 -8.59
C LEU A 132 18.00 0.54 -9.98
N GLY A 133 17.22 1.61 -10.17
CA GLY A 133 17.17 2.30 -11.45
C GLY A 133 16.27 1.58 -12.47
N LYS A 134 16.04 2.28 -13.60
CA LYS A 134 15.20 1.75 -14.68
C LYS A 134 15.87 0.62 -15.46
N GLU A 135 17.19 0.58 -15.47
CA GLU A 135 18.01 -0.39 -16.19
C GLU A 135 17.76 -1.81 -15.69
N PHE A 136 17.59 -1.98 -14.36
CA PHE A 136 17.25 -3.27 -13.73
C PHE A 136 16.05 -3.99 -14.38
N TYR A 137 15.15 -3.25 -15.03
CA TYR A 137 13.95 -3.81 -15.67
C TYR A 137 14.07 -3.93 -17.20
N LYS A 138 15.22 -3.62 -17.81
CA LYS A 138 15.38 -3.73 -19.27
C LYS A 138 15.51 -5.19 -19.72
N ASP A 139 16.16 -6.01 -18.91
CA ASP A 139 16.46 -7.41 -19.24
C ASP A 139 15.34 -8.40 -18.80
N ALA A 140 14.27 -7.89 -18.18
CA ALA A 140 13.12 -8.67 -17.72
C ALA A 140 11.99 -8.75 -18.79
N ARG A 141 12.37 -8.86 -20.08
CA ARG A 141 11.42 -9.04 -21.19
C ARG A 141 11.48 -10.45 -21.73
#